data_3e63229ee32b8f0dbee647b11e70b1f8
#
_entry.id   3e63229ee32b8f0dbee647b11e70b1f8
#
_cell.length_a   1.000
_cell.length_b   1.000
_cell.length_c   1.000
_cell.angle_alpha   90.00
_cell.angle_beta   90.00
_cell.angle_gamma   90.00
#
_symmetry.space_group_name_H-M   'P 1'
#
loop_
_entity.id
_entity.type
_entity.pdbx_description
1 polymer ?
#
loop_
_entity_poly.entity_id
_entity_poly.type
_entity_poly.pdbx_seq_one_letter_code
_entity_poly.pdbx_strand_id
1 'polypeptide(L)'
;MLKSQNLSSQKNQDSFSHEFSSNILLGGNILTPDKLYIDETGVTYVKRNKYLIGKDRVFLSFQNISSFRVDRKLIEATIIISGKGAVEIIAKDFSIRDSKKIENIIKNKIML
;
A
#
# COMPACT_ATOMS: atom_id res chain seq x y z
N MET A 1 -26.32 22.34 -13.38
CA MET A 1 -26.15 21.95 -13.13
C MET A 1 -25.59 21.60 -12.67
N LEU A 2 -25.46 21.26 -12.37
CA LEU A 2 -25.05 20.79 -11.95
C LEU A 2 -24.74 20.12 -11.63
N LYS A 3 -24.77 19.85 -11.54
CA LYS A 3 -24.47 19.09 -11.30
C LYS A 3 -23.71 18.52 -11.46
N SER A 4 -23.57 18.61 -11.68
CA SER A 4 -22.68 17.81 -12.15
C SER A 4 -21.30 18.01 -11.90
N GLN A 5 -21.00 18.72 -11.66
CA GLN A 5 -19.87 18.90 -11.34
C GLN A 5 -19.12 18.37 -10.39
N ASN A 6 -19.21 18.62 -9.74
CA ASN A 6 -18.72 18.00 -8.58
C ASN A 6 -18.50 16.54 -8.73
N LEU A 7 -19.21 15.92 -9.51
CA LEU A 7 -19.14 14.52 -9.68
C LEU A 7 -17.86 14.06 -10.25
N SER A 8 -17.29 14.80 -11.12
CA SER A 8 -16.13 14.31 -11.82
C SER A 8 -14.95 14.14 -10.90
N SER A 9 -14.80 14.96 -9.91
CA SER A 9 -13.65 14.78 -9.06
C SER A 9 -13.76 13.55 -8.22
N GLN A 10 -14.94 13.18 -7.83
CA GLN A 10 -15.12 11.97 -7.08
C GLN A 10 -14.75 10.75 -7.88
N LYS A 11 -15.14 10.73 -9.10
CA LYS A 11 -14.85 9.58 -9.92
C LYS A 11 -13.38 9.36 -10.08
N ASN A 12 -12.67 10.42 -10.27
CA ASN A 12 -11.24 10.29 -10.48
C ASN A 12 -10.55 9.68 -9.30
N GLN A 13 -10.96 10.07 -8.13
CA GLN A 13 -10.34 9.54 -6.95
C GLN A 13 -10.63 8.09 -6.77
N ASP A 14 -11.85 7.71 -6.99
CA ASP A 14 -12.24 6.36 -6.74
C ASP A 14 -11.56 5.37 -7.63
N SER A 15 -11.25 5.77 -8.84
CA SER A 15 -10.78 4.80 -9.80
C SER A 15 -9.36 4.32 -9.54
N PHE A 16 -8.61 4.97 -8.66
CA PHE A 16 -7.22 4.59 -8.44
C PHE A 16 -6.86 4.31 -7.00
N SER A 17 -7.85 4.15 -6.18
CA SER A 17 -7.58 3.93 -4.78
C SER A 17 -7.73 2.47 -4.42
N HIS A 18 -6.67 1.88 -3.90
CA HIS A 18 -6.68 0.49 -3.46
C HIS A 18 -6.21 0.43 -2.02
N GLU A 19 -6.85 -0.41 -1.25
CA GLU A 19 -6.49 -0.59 0.14
C GLU A 19 -6.25 -2.07 0.41
N PHE A 20 -5.12 -2.38 1.05
CA PHE A 20 -4.79 -3.75 1.45
C PHE A 20 -4.45 -3.75 2.92
N SER A 21 -4.81 -4.83 3.60
CA SER A 21 -4.57 -4.96 5.04
C SER A 21 -3.70 -6.16 5.32
N SER A 22 -2.85 -6.05 6.35
CA SER A 22 -2.10 -7.21 6.79
C SER A 22 -3.08 -8.25 7.33
N ASN A 23 -2.69 -9.52 7.25
CA ASN A 23 -3.55 -10.63 7.63
C ASN A 23 -3.29 -11.00 9.08
N ILE A 24 -4.29 -10.85 9.93
CA ILE A 24 -4.10 -11.14 11.34
C ILE A 24 -3.83 -12.62 11.61
N LEU A 25 -4.27 -13.48 10.70
CA LEU A 25 -4.01 -14.91 10.87
C LEU A 25 -2.56 -15.25 10.56
N LEU A 26 -1.84 -14.34 9.91
CA LEU A 26 -0.45 -14.54 9.55
C LEU A 26 0.51 -13.74 10.42
N GLY A 27 0.01 -13.17 11.51
CA GLY A 27 0.87 -12.43 12.40
C GLY A 27 0.58 -10.94 12.47
N GLY A 28 -0.41 -10.47 11.73
CA GLY A 28 -0.79 -9.08 11.82
C GLY A 28 -1.43 -8.77 13.15
N ASN A 29 -1.48 -7.49 13.49
CA ASN A 29 -2.06 -7.07 14.73
C ASN A 29 -3.55 -7.39 14.76
N ILE A 30 -3.97 -8.14 15.77
CA ILE A 30 -5.36 -8.55 15.91
C ILE A 30 -6.31 -7.37 15.98
N LEU A 31 -5.92 -6.33 16.67
CA LEU A 31 -6.81 -5.19 16.90
C LEU A 31 -6.79 -4.19 15.76
N THR A 32 -5.62 -3.95 15.18
CA THR A 32 -5.47 -2.94 14.14
C THR A 32 -4.44 -3.40 13.13
N PRO A 33 -4.87 -3.99 12.03
CA PRO A 33 -3.91 -4.43 11.02
C PRO A 33 -3.21 -3.24 10.37
N ASP A 34 -2.03 -3.49 9.84
CA ASP A 34 -1.34 -2.51 9.04
C ASP A 34 -2.09 -2.34 7.72
N LYS A 35 -1.96 -1.19 7.12
CA LYS A 35 -2.64 -0.89 5.86
C LYS A 35 -1.67 -0.41 4.81
N LEU A 36 -1.91 -0.82 3.59
CA LEU A 36 -1.16 -0.33 2.45
C LEU A 36 -2.15 0.26 1.46
N TYR A 37 -1.98 1.52 1.13
CA TYR A 37 -2.86 2.21 0.20
C TYR A 37 -2.08 2.54 -1.06
N ILE A 38 -2.69 2.33 -2.20
CA ILE A 38 -2.09 2.68 -3.49
C ILE A 38 -3.07 3.53 -4.25
N ASP A 39 -2.66 4.72 -4.62
CA ASP A 39 -3.50 5.58 -5.45
C ASP A 39 -2.67 6.02 -6.66
N GLU A 40 -3.16 7.00 -7.40
CA GLU A 40 -2.47 7.39 -8.61
C GLU A 40 -1.19 8.18 -8.35
N THR A 41 -0.95 8.62 -7.14
CA THR A 41 0.26 9.38 -6.84
C THR A 41 1.35 8.52 -6.20
N GLY A 42 1.00 7.45 -5.54
CA GLY A 42 2.01 6.64 -4.90
C GLY A 42 1.45 5.65 -3.92
N VAL A 43 2.31 5.24 -2.99
CA VAL A 43 2.00 4.21 -2.02
C VAL A 43 2.10 4.79 -0.61
N THR A 44 1.10 4.54 0.20
CA THR A 44 1.11 4.96 1.60
C THR A 44 1.01 3.70 2.47
N TYR A 45 1.95 3.53 3.36
CA TYR A 45 1.94 2.43 4.30
C TYR A 45 1.68 2.99 5.69
N VAL A 46 0.69 2.43 6.36
CA VAL A 46 0.33 2.84 7.72
C VAL A 46 0.57 1.66 8.63
N LYS A 47 1.63 1.73 9.40
CA LYS A 47 1.94 0.68 10.35
C LYS A 47 1.32 1.04 11.67
N ARG A 48 0.45 0.18 12.18
CA ARG A 48 -0.23 0.46 13.42
C ARG A 48 0.64 0.08 14.60
N ASN A 49 0.62 0.93 15.59
CA ASN A 49 1.34 0.66 16.82
C ASN A 49 0.58 -0.42 17.58
N LYS A 50 1.29 -1.46 18.02
CA LYS A 50 0.64 -2.56 18.71
C LYS A 50 -0.02 -2.14 20.02
N TYR A 51 0.36 -1.02 20.55
CA TYR A 51 -0.27 -0.53 21.78
C TYR A 51 -1.39 0.45 21.49
N LEU A 52 -1.71 0.65 20.22
CA LEU A 52 -2.81 1.52 19.80
C LEU A 52 -2.57 2.99 20.12
N ILE A 53 -1.32 3.36 20.30
CA ILE A 53 -0.98 4.74 20.58
C ILE A 53 -0.29 5.35 19.40
N GLY A 54 -1.08 5.80 18.44
CA GLY A 54 -0.52 6.38 17.25
C GLY A 54 -0.18 5.34 16.20
N LYS A 55 0.45 5.78 15.14
CA LYS A 55 0.78 4.95 14.01
C LYS A 55 1.85 5.64 13.19
N ASP A 56 2.66 4.85 12.51
CA ASP A 56 3.65 5.37 11.60
C ASP A 56 3.10 5.35 10.20
N ARG A 57 3.33 6.42 9.48
CA ARG A 57 2.83 6.54 8.11
C ARG A 57 3.98 6.93 7.20
N VAL A 58 4.16 6.20 6.11
CA VAL A 58 5.19 6.49 5.14
C VAL A 58 4.54 6.59 3.77
N PHE A 59 4.84 7.65 3.04
CA PHE A 59 4.35 7.83 1.67
C PHE A 59 5.53 7.86 0.72
N LEU A 60 5.40 7.12 -0.39
CA LEU A 60 6.38 7.14 -1.47
C LEU A 60 5.65 7.39 -2.78
N SER A 61 5.99 8.47 -3.46
CA SER A 61 5.43 8.71 -4.78
C SER A 61 6.08 7.70 -5.74
N PHE A 62 5.38 7.37 -6.82
CA PHE A 62 5.90 6.37 -7.75
C PHE A 62 7.25 6.79 -8.33
N GLN A 63 7.42 8.06 -8.61
CA GLN A 63 8.68 8.52 -9.19
C GLN A 63 9.83 8.50 -8.20
N ASN A 64 9.55 8.38 -6.93
CA ASN A 64 10.60 8.27 -5.93
C ASN A 64 10.92 6.84 -5.54
N ILE A 65 10.28 5.86 -6.14
CA ILE A 65 10.59 4.47 -5.86
C ILE A 65 11.86 4.09 -6.61
N SER A 66 12.86 3.63 -5.88
CA SER A 66 14.10 3.18 -6.49
C SER A 66 14.17 1.68 -6.65
N SER A 67 13.46 0.93 -5.80
CA SER A 67 13.38 -0.52 -5.99
C SER A 67 12.12 -1.04 -5.35
N PHE A 68 11.66 -2.17 -5.86
CA PHE A 68 10.44 -2.79 -5.40
C PHE A 68 10.60 -4.29 -5.49
N ARG A 69 10.27 -4.98 -4.43
CA ARG A 69 10.37 -6.43 -4.48
C ARG A 69 9.36 -7.04 -3.51
N VAL A 70 8.93 -8.24 -3.84
CA VAL A 70 8.00 -8.99 -3.02
C VAL A 70 8.67 -10.29 -2.63
N ASP A 71 8.74 -10.54 -1.34
CA ASP A 71 9.33 -11.75 -0.81
C ASP A 71 8.19 -12.67 -0.37
N ARG A 72 7.91 -13.69 -1.17
CA ARG A 72 6.80 -14.61 -0.89
C ARG A 72 7.32 -15.87 -0.25
N LYS A 73 6.64 -16.26 0.83
CA LYS A 73 6.88 -17.56 1.47
C LYS A 73 5.66 -18.42 1.18
N LEU A 74 5.46 -19.48 1.96
CA LEU A 74 4.38 -20.40 1.65
C LEU A 74 3.00 -19.77 1.75
N ILE A 75 2.75 -19.02 2.80
CA ILE A 75 1.42 -18.48 3.03
C ILE A 75 1.40 -16.97 3.22
N GLU A 76 2.54 -16.33 3.25
CA GLU A 76 2.60 -14.90 3.50
C GLU A 76 3.60 -14.24 2.60
N ALA A 77 3.53 -12.93 2.52
CA ALA A 77 4.44 -12.15 1.71
C ALA A 77 4.82 -10.86 2.41
N THR A 78 6.02 -10.40 2.12
CA THR A 78 6.51 -9.10 2.57
C THR A 78 6.74 -8.25 1.35
N ILE A 79 6.21 -7.04 1.37
CA ILE A 79 6.38 -6.09 0.29
C ILE A 79 7.45 -5.10 0.71
N ILE A 80 8.50 -4.96 -0.08
CA ILE A 80 9.61 -4.08 0.23
C ILE A 80 9.74 -3.05 -0.86
N ILE A 81 9.56 -1.78 -0.50
CA ILE A 81 9.62 -0.68 -1.44
C ILE A 81 10.63 0.30 -0.92
N SER A 82 11.69 0.52 -1.69
CA SER A 82 12.72 1.47 -1.30
C SER A 82 12.60 2.73 -2.11
N GLY A 83 12.72 3.85 -1.46
CA GLY A 83 12.66 5.14 -2.13
C GLY A 83 14.02 5.79 -2.17
N LYS A 84 14.11 6.84 -2.95
CA LYS A 84 15.31 7.66 -2.97
C LYS A 84 15.43 8.34 -1.63
N GLY A 85 16.65 8.47 -1.14
CA GLY A 85 16.87 9.17 0.11
C GLY A 85 16.60 8.33 1.35
N ALA A 86 16.80 7.04 1.28
CA ALA A 86 16.74 6.15 2.45
C ALA A 86 15.34 5.98 3.05
N VAL A 87 14.30 6.26 2.30
CA VAL A 87 12.94 5.98 2.75
C VAL A 87 12.60 4.55 2.34
N GLU A 88 12.00 3.79 3.25
CA GLU A 88 11.71 2.40 2.95
C GLU A 88 10.39 1.97 3.58
N ILE A 89 9.63 1.17 2.83
CA ILE A 89 8.42 0.53 3.32
C ILE A 89 8.70 -0.96 3.37
N ILE A 90 8.49 -1.56 4.55
CA ILE A 90 8.58 -3.00 4.73
C ILE A 90 7.25 -3.45 5.29
N ALA A 91 6.39 -3.97 4.43
CA ALA A 91 5.03 -4.34 4.80
C ALA A 91 4.93 -5.85 4.90
N LYS A 92 4.86 -6.35 6.13
CA LYS A 92 4.86 -7.78 6.40
C LYS A 92 3.47 -8.35 6.58
N ASP A 93 3.39 -9.67 6.48
CA ASP A 93 2.20 -10.44 6.83
C ASP A 93 1.01 -10.17 5.92
N PHE A 94 1.27 -9.93 4.65
CA PHE A 94 0.21 -9.82 3.66
C PHE A 94 -0.02 -11.17 3.01
N SER A 95 -1.23 -11.41 2.55
CA SER A 95 -1.54 -12.68 1.90
C SER A 95 -0.84 -12.74 0.54
N ILE A 96 -0.59 -13.95 0.07
CA ILE A 96 0.00 -14.16 -1.24
C ILE A 96 -0.88 -13.51 -2.31
N ARG A 97 -2.20 -13.66 -2.16
CA ARG A 97 -3.13 -13.10 -3.11
C ARG A 97 -3.01 -11.58 -3.20
N ASP A 98 -3.00 -10.91 -2.04
CA ASP A 98 -2.86 -9.47 -2.03
C ASP A 98 -1.51 -9.03 -2.56
N SER A 99 -0.46 -9.80 -2.24
CA SER A 99 0.87 -9.45 -2.69
C SER A 99 0.96 -9.45 -4.21
N LYS A 100 0.24 -10.36 -4.87
CA LYS A 100 0.23 -10.38 -6.32
C LYS A 100 -0.50 -9.19 -6.91
N LYS A 101 -1.59 -8.79 -6.27
CA LYS A 101 -2.31 -7.61 -6.74
C LYS A 101 -1.47 -6.35 -6.56
N ILE A 102 -0.84 -6.22 -5.41
CA ILE A 102 0.03 -5.09 -5.14
C ILE A 102 1.16 -5.04 -6.15
N GLU A 103 1.77 -6.18 -6.41
CA GLU A 103 2.87 -6.25 -7.36
C GLU A 103 2.43 -5.78 -8.74
N ASN A 104 1.29 -6.23 -9.21
CA ASN A 104 0.78 -5.83 -10.50
C ASN A 104 0.55 -4.32 -10.58
N ILE A 105 -0.09 -3.77 -9.56
CA ILE A 105 -0.41 -2.35 -9.58
C ILE A 105 0.86 -1.52 -9.60
N ILE A 106 1.79 -1.84 -8.72
CA ILE A 106 3.01 -1.04 -8.61
C ILE A 106 3.88 -1.18 -9.85
N LYS A 107 4.02 -2.39 -10.36
CA LYS A 107 4.84 -2.58 -11.56
C LYS A 107 4.28 -1.83 -12.75
N ASN A 108 2.97 -1.82 -12.89
CA ASN A 108 2.38 -1.07 -14.00
C ASN A 108 2.65 0.43 -13.89
N LYS A 109 2.76 0.92 -12.67
CA LYS A 109 2.99 2.35 -12.47
C LYS A 109 4.44 2.75 -12.66
N ILE A 110 5.37 1.93 -12.19
CA ILE A 110 6.77 2.31 -12.23
C ILE A 110 7.47 1.91 -13.51
N MET A 111 6.88 0.99 -14.28
CA MET A 111 7.49 0.54 -15.51
C MET A 111 7.06 1.39 -16.70
N LEU A 112 6.20 2.32 -16.50
CA LEU A 112 5.82 3.24 -17.57
C LEU A 112 6.78 4.44 -17.66
#